data_b80765d811bca13ee7f228943989919b
#
_entry.id   b80765d811bca13ee7f228943989919b
#
_cell.length_a   1.000
_cell.length_b   1.000
_cell.length_c   1.000
_cell.angle_alpha   90.00
_cell.angle_beta   90.00
_cell.angle_gamma   90.00
#
_symmetry.space_group_name_H-M   'P 1'
#
loop_
_entity.id
_entity.type
_entity.pdbx_description
1 polymer ?
#
loop_
_entity_poly.entity_id
_entity_poly.type
_entity_poly.pdbx_seq_one_letter_code
_entity_poly.pdbx_strand_id
1 'polypeptide(L)'
;MRTSSLPETRRDSAPVRLMTYNIHRWAGRDQRLDLDRLASIIRDAGADVVGLNEVLHPVTMNGRTYAPLAELADRLDMRYAFGPSGWLDYGPGWHGPVGNALLSRFPLRDATNTLLPRLPSSKQRSLLGAAIAGGPARGLTAFVTHLDHAFEGTRLLQIQGVLKRMAQHGPHFLVGDFNTPGFMGRNTRLLLPPVLRLLAAAGYQDAFCAVGNGPGRTFPSHSPLVRIDFLFLPLRWARGLRSARALSGNVTYQASDHRPLVVEWAWPQGEALPA
;
A
#
# COMPACT_ATOMS: atom_id res chain seq x y z
N MET A 1 29.11 -14.41 42.23
CA MET A 1 27.79 -14.63 41.61
C MET A 1 27.85 -14.11 40.18
N ARG A 2 27.90 -14.98 39.19
CA ARG A 2 27.85 -14.59 37.76
C ARG A 2 26.36 -14.55 37.38
N THR A 3 25.86 -13.37 37.08
CA THR A 3 24.55 -13.21 36.49
C THR A 3 24.60 -13.72 35.05
N SER A 4 24.01 -14.87 34.83
CA SER A 4 23.74 -15.46 33.51
C SER A 4 22.74 -14.59 32.80
N SER A 5 23.19 -13.73 31.89
CA SER A 5 22.31 -13.13 30.89
C SER A 5 21.85 -14.23 29.93
N LEU A 6 20.56 -14.55 29.97
CA LEU A 6 19.93 -15.40 28.97
C LEU A 6 20.20 -14.82 27.58
N PRO A 7 20.58 -15.64 26.59
CA PRO A 7 20.78 -15.12 25.24
C PRO A 7 19.45 -14.57 24.73
N GLU A 8 19.46 -13.33 24.24
CA GLU A 8 18.37 -12.77 23.44
C GLU A 8 18.03 -13.77 22.35
N THR A 9 16.86 -14.37 22.48
CA THR A 9 16.36 -15.36 21.53
C THR A 9 16.42 -14.76 20.14
N ARG A 10 17.25 -15.32 19.26
CA ARG A 10 17.16 -15.19 17.80
C ARG A 10 15.72 -15.52 17.42
N ARG A 11 14.89 -14.51 17.29
CA ARG A 11 13.62 -14.67 16.62
C ARG A 11 13.96 -14.78 15.15
N ASP A 12 13.92 -16.00 14.60
CA ASP A 12 13.76 -16.19 13.17
C ASP A 12 12.56 -15.33 12.78
N SER A 13 12.85 -14.22 12.10
CA SER A 13 11.79 -13.29 11.73
C SER A 13 10.94 -13.97 10.67
N ALA A 14 9.79 -14.47 11.09
CA ALA A 14 8.81 -15.00 10.15
C ALA A 14 8.56 -13.91 9.08
N PRO A 15 8.47 -14.31 7.80
CA PRO A 15 8.21 -13.33 6.74
C PRO A 15 6.83 -12.71 6.93
N VAL A 16 6.73 -11.44 6.55
CA VAL A 16 5.49 -10.65 6.53
C VAL A 16 5.09 -10.45 5.09
N ARG A 17 3.82 -10.63 4.78
CA ARG A 17 3.26 -10.34 3.47
C ARG A 17 2.60 -8.97 3.47
N LEU A 18 3.21 -8.07 2.70
CA LEU A 18 2.77 -6.70 2.50
C LEU A 18 2.03 -6.63 1.16
N MET A 19 0.89 -5.95 1.11
CA MET A 19 0.06 -5.87 -0.08
C MET A 19 -0.31 -4.42 -0.37
N THR A 20 -0.36 -4.03 -1.64
CA THR A 20 -1.02 -2.81 -2.11
C THR A 20 -2.13 -3.15 -3.06
N TYR A 21 -3.27 -2.45 -2.94
CA TYR A 21 -4.43 -2.70 -3.78
C TYR A 21 -5.29 -1.44 -3.94
N ASN A 22 -5.43 -0.93 -5.14
CA ASN A 22 -6.46 0.04 -5.46
C ASN A 22 -7.78 -0.71 -5.68
N ILE A 23 -8.77 -0.47 -4.83
CA ILE A 23 -10.05 -1.23 -4.79
C ILE A 23 -11.17 -0.55 -5.57
N HIS A 24 -10.86 0.51 -6.32
CA HIS A 24 -11.83 1.20 -7.17
C HIS A 24 -13.15 1.50 -6.46
N ARG A 25 -13.09 2.12 -5.28
CA ARG A 25 -14.25 2.62 -4.51
C ARG A 25 -15.28 1.55 -4.17
N TRP A 26 -14.85 0.34 -3.91
CA TRP A 26 -15.69 -0.85 -3.69
C TRP A 26 -16.45 -1.35 -4.93
N ALA A 27 -16.41 -0.60 -6.02
CA ALA A 27 -17.11 -0.94 -7.23
C ALA A 27 -16.27 -1.94 -8.04
N GLY A 28 -16.67 -3.20 -8.02
CA GLY A 28 -16.17 -4.18 -8.97
C GLY A 28 -16.46 -3.75 -10.41
N ARG A 29 -15.93 -4.45 -11.38
CA ARG A 29 -16.26 -4.20 -12.80
C ARG A 29 -17.73 -4.39 -13.14
N ASP A 30 -18.43 -5.17 -12.33
CA ASP A 30 -19.88 -5.36 -12.34
C ASP A 30 -20.65 -4.25 -11.60
N GLN A 31 -19.95 -3.20 -11.13
CA GLN A 31 -20.48 -2.08 -10.35
C GLN A 31 -21.16 -2.52 -9.04
N ARG A 32 -20.81 -3.69 -8.51
CA ARG A 32 -21.34 -4.20 -7.25
C ARG A 32 -20.31 -4.03 -6.13
N LEU A 33 -20.80 -3.62 -4.98
CA LEU A 33 -20.06 -3.67 -3.74
C LEU A 33 -20.07 -5.13 -3.24
N ASP A 34 -18.93 -5.78 -3.26
CA ASP A 34 -18.79 -7.19 -2.85
C ASP A 34 -17.57 -7.33 -1.93
N LEU A 35 -17.83 -7.23 -0.62
CA LEU A 35 -16.77 -7.32 0.40
C LEU A 35 -16.23 -8.74 0.54
N ASP A 36 -17.04 -9.79 0.27
CA ASP A 36 -16.57 -11.17 0.33
C ASP A 36 -15.54 -11.46 -0.76
N ARG A 37 -15.75 -10.88 -1.94
CA ARG A 37 -14.79 -10.93 -3.05
C ARG A 37 -13.45 -10.30 -2.67
N LEU A 38 -13.47 -9.10 -2.08
CA LEU A 38 -12.26 -8.42 -1.62
C LEU A 38 -11.59 -9.17 -0.47
N ALA A 39 -12.37 -9.65 0.49
CA ALA A 39 -11.87 -10.44 1.61
C ALA A 39 -11.21 -11.74 1.14
N SER A 40 -11.78 -12.44 0.15
CA SER A 40 -11.18 -13.66 -0.39
C SER A 40 -9.81 -13.38 -1.02
N ILE A 41 -9.70 -12.32 -1.84
CA ILE A 41 -8.42 -11.93 -2.46
C ILE A 41 -7.34 -11.67 -1.42
N ILE A 42 -7.65 -10.91 -0.37
CA ILE A 42 -6.70 -10.56 0.70
C ILE A 42 -6.32 -11.80 1.52
N ARG A 43 -7.32 -12.64 1.84
CA ARG A 43 -7.12 -13.88 2.59
C ARG A 43 -6.29 -14.90 1.83
N ASP A 44 -6.58 -15.13 0.55
CA ASP A 44 -5.88 -16.07 -0.32
C ASP A 44 -4.44 -15.63 -0.61
N ALA A 45 -4.20 -14.32 -0.63
CA ALA A 45 -2.86 -13.75 -0.68
C ALA A 45 -2.07 -14.02 0.61
N GLY A 46 -2.76 -14.31 1.72
CA GLY A 46 -2.17 -14.42 3.05
C GLY A 46 -1.55 -13.11 3.52
N ALA A 47 -2.12 -11.97 3.12
CA ALA A 47 -1.57 -10.67 3.43
C ALA A 47 -1.70 -10.34 4.92
N ASP A 48 -0.63 -9.83 5.52
CA ASP A 48 -0.57 -9.44 6.93
C ASP A 48 -0.81 -7.94 7.10
N VAL A 49 -0.34 -7.14 6.15
CA VAL A 49 -0.53 -5.68 6.11
C VAL A 49 -0.91 -5.28 4.69
N VAL A 50 -2.01 -4.53 4.55
CA VAL A 50 -2.58 -4.15 3.26
C VAL A 50 -2.77 -2.64 3.19
N GLY A 51 -2.12 -1.99 2.22
CA GLY A 51 -2.44 -0.62 1.84
C GLY A 51 -3.50 -0.61 0.74
N LEU A 52 -4.60 0.08 1.00
CA LEU A 52 -5.71 0.23 0.07
C LEU A 52 -5.79 1.66 -0.45
N ASN A 53 -6.06 1.80 -1.75
CA ASN A 53 -6.37 3.07 -2.38
C ASN A 53 -7.81 3.12 -2.88
N GLU A 54 -8.33 4.31 -3.08
CA GLU A 54 -9.72 4.60 -3.47
C GLU A 54 -10.75 4.02 -2.49
N VAL A 55 -10.46 4.06 -1.22
CA VAL A 55 -11.38 3.62 -0.16
C VAL A 55 -12.40 4.72 0.09
N LEU A 56 -13.67 4.41 -0.08
CA LEU A 56 -14.81 5.27 0.28
C LEU A 56 -15.34 4.82 1.65
N HIS A 57 -15.17 5.66 2.71
CA HIS A 57 -15.53 5.25 4.07
C HIS A 57 -15.72 6.44 5.03
N PRO A 58 -16.86 6.53 5.77
CA PRO A 58 -18.06 5.75 5.47
C PRO A 58 -18.66 6.10 4.12
N VAL A 59 -19.55 5.27 3.60
CA VAL A 59 -20.24 5.52 2.34
C VAL A 59 -21.75 5.61 2.59
N THR A 60 -22.38 6.62 2.04
CA THR A 60 -23.83 6.72 1.98
C THR A 60 -24.31 6.22 0.62
N MET A 61 -25.27 5.29 0.64
CA MET A 61 -25.91 4.71 -0.54
C MET A 61 -27.40 4.67 -0.31
N ASN A 62 -28.19 5.22 -1.24
CA ASN A 62 -29.66 5.23 -1.15
C ASN A 62 -30.17 5.77 0.21
N GLY A 63 -29.54 6.84 0.72
CA GLY A 63 -29.91 7.48 1.99
C GLY A 63 -29.49 6.72 3.26
N ARG A 64 -28.76 5.60 3.13
CA ARG A 64 -28.22 4.83 4.27
C ARG A 64 -26.71 4.89 4.30
N THR A 65 -26.15 5.03 5.50
CA THR A 65 -24.69 5.05 5.71
C THR A 65 -24.21 3.65 6.10
N TYR A 66 -23.14 3.22 5.43
CA TYR A 66 -22.46 1.94 5.62
C TYR A 66 -21.00 2.18 5.98
N ALA A 67 -20.39 1.20 6.62
CA ALA A 67 -18.99 1.23 7.03
C ALA A 67 -18.19 0.08 6.38
N PRO A 68 -18.08 0.03 5.02
CA PRO A 68 -17.53 -1.15 4.33
C PRO A 68 -16.08 -1.45 4.70
N LEU A 69 -15.27 -0.45 5.07
CA LEU A 69 -13.91 -0.69 5.56
C LEU A 69 -13.89 -1.41 6.91
N ALA A 70 -14.75 -1.03 7.83
CA ALA A 70 -14.88 -1.72 9.11
C ALA A 70 -15.37 -3.16 8.91
N GLU A 71 -16.40 -3.35 8.11
CA GLU A 71 -16.90 -4.68 7.76
C GLU A 71 -15.85 -5.56 7.08
N LEU A 72 -15.03 -5.01 6.17
CA LEU A 72 -13.94 -5.75 5.54
C LEU A 72 -12.87 -6.14 6.57
N ALA A 73 -12.52 -5.22 7.47
CA ALA A 73 -11.57 -5.47 8.54
C ALA A 73 -12.04 -6.59 9.48
N ASP A 74 -13.31 -6.57 9.88
CA ASP A 74 -13.92 -7.62 10.70
C ASP A 74 -13.92 -8.98 10.01
N ARG A 75 -14.27 -9.06 8.70
CA ARG A 75 -14.23 -10.30 7.92
C ARG A 75 -12.83 -10.91 7.81
N LEU A 76 -11.79 -10.08 7.92
CA LEU A 76 -10.38 -10.46 7.82
C LEU A 76 -9.70 -10.66 9.17
N ASP A 77 -10.37 -10.35 10.29
CA ASP A 77 -9.79 -10.23 11.63
C ASP A 77 -8.55 -9.31 11.63
N MET A 78 -8.73 -8.12 11.03
CA MET A 78 -7.68 -7.11 10.90
C MET A 78 -8.09 -5.80 11.60
N ARG A 79 -7.08 -5.04 12.04
CA ARG A 79 -7.23 -3.64 12.45
C ARG A 79 -7.17 -2.75 11.22
N TYR A 80 -7.76 -1.55 11.30
CA TYR A 80 -7.65 -0.60 10.20
C TYR A 80 -7.35 0.82 10.67
N ALA A 81 -6.79 1.60 9.74
CA ALA A 81 -6.72 3.06 9.80
C ALA A 81 -7.21 3.63 8.47
N PHE A 82 -7.90 4.77 8.51
CA PHE A 82 -8.41 5.45 7.32
C PHE A 82 -7.89 6.88 7.24
N GLY A 83 -7.41 7.28 6.06
CA GLY A 83 -6.90 8.61 5.76
C GLY A 83 -7.65 9.25 4.60
N PRO A 84 -8.72 10.04 4.86
CA PRO A 84 -9.45 10.72 3.80
C PRO A 84 -8.58 11.77 3.10
N SER A 85 -8.74 11.91 1.80
CA SER A 85 -8.11 12.95 1.00
C SER A 85 -9.12 13.91 0.37
N GLY A 86 -10.37 13.52 0.26
CA GLY A 86 -11.42 14.33 -0.32
C GLY A 86 -12.80 13.74 -0.13
N TRP A 87 -13.76 14.33 -0.78
CA TRP A 87 -15.15 13.86 -0.84
C TRP A 87 -15.46 13.38 -2.26
N LEU A 88 -16.20 12.32 -2.37
CA LEU A 88 -16.61 11.77 -3.65
C LEU A 88 -18.14 11.62 -3.70
N ASP A 89 -18.72 12.10 -4.80
CA ASP A 89 -20.04 11.74 -5.26
C ASP A 89 -19.86 10.85 -6.50
N TYR A 90 -20.26 9.58 -6.38
CA TYR A 90 -20.05 8.60 -7.42
C TYR A 90 -21.38 7.93 -7.83
N GLY A 91 -21.82 8.27 -9.03
CA GLY A 91 -23.06 7.72 -9.59
C GLY A 91 -24.32 7.99 -8.76
N PRO A 92 -25.44 7.36 -9.09
CA PRO A 92 -26.67 7.57 -8.35
C PRO A 92 -26.54 6.98 -6.94
N GLY A 93 -26.24 7.85 -5.99
CA GLY A 93 -26.41 7.60 -4.57
C GLY A 93 -25.21 7.11 -3.78
N TRP A 94 -23.98 7.05 -4.33
CA TRP A 94 -22.79 6.72 -3.55
C TRP A 94 -21.99 7.98 -3.27
N HIS A 95 -21.92 8.39 -2.00
CA HIS A 95 -21.12 9.55 -1.62
C HIS A 95 -20.46 9.37 -0.25
N GLY A 96 -19.35 10.04 -0.05
CA GLY A 96 -18.63 10.03 1.21
C GLY A 96 -17.16 10.43 1.10
N PRO A 97 -16.45 10.44 2.21
CA PRO A 97 -15.01 10.65 2.20
C PRO A 97 -14.29 9.54 1.44
N VAL A 98 -13.37 9.92 0.56
CA VAL A 98 -12.51 8.99 -0.19
C VAL A 98 -11.05 9.20 0.17
N GLY A 99 -10.29 8.11 0.28
CA GLY A 99 -8.89 8.21 0.65
C GLY A 99 -8.14 6.89 0.60
N ASN A 100 -7.13 6.79 1.44
CA ASN A 100 -6.31 5.60 1.62
C ASN A 100 -6.69 4.87 2.91
N ALA A 101 -6.47 3.55 2.95
CA ALA A 101 -6.61 2.79 4.20
C ALA A 101 -5.45 1.83 4.40
N LEU A 102 -5.21 1.50 5.65
CA LEU A 102 -4.35 0.41 6.09
C LEU A 102 -5.20 -0.65 6.77
N LEU A 103 -5.01 -1.91 6.38
CA LEU A 103 -5.46 -3.07 7.15
C LEU A 103 -4.23 -3.79 7.70
N SER A 104 -4.32 -4.32 8.91
CA SER A 104 -3.22 -5.06 9.53
C SER A 104 -3.73 -6.14 10.48
N ARG A 105 -3.15 -7.34 10.42
CA ARG A 105 -3.34 -8.38 11.45
C ARG A 105 -2.77 -7.96 12.80
N PHE A 106 -1.84 -7.01 12.78
CA PHE A 106 -1.14 -6.52 13.98
C PHE A 106 -1.74 -5.18 14.44
N PRO A 107 -1.60 -4.83 15.72
CA PRO A 107 -2.05 -3.53 16.21
C PRO A 107 -1.40 -2.37 15.43
N LEU A 108 -2.20 -1.37 15.06
CA LEU A 108 -1.76 -0.11 14.47
C LEU A 108 -1.74 0.97 15.55
N ARG A 109 -0.70 1.81 15.55
CA ARG A 109 -0.54 2.93 16.47
C ARG A 109 -0.14 4.20 15.71
N ASP A 110 -0.37 5.34 16.35
CA ASP A 110 0.09 6.65 15.88
C ASP A 110 -0.29 6.93 14.41
N ALA A 111 -1.53 6.57 14.06
CA ALA A 111 -2.03 6.78 12.71
C ALA A 111 -2.08 8.29 12.39
N THR A 112 -1.46 8.66 11.28
CA THR A 112 -1.41 10.04 10.78
C THR A 112 -1.89 10.09 9.35
N ASN A 113 -2.62 11.15 9.00
CA ASN A 113 -3.03 11.42 7.62
C ASN A 113 -2.60 12.83 7.22
N THR A 114 -1.71 12.94 6.25
CA THR A 114 -1.16 14.22 5.79
C THR A 114 -1.65 14.50 4.37
N LEU A 115 -2.34 15.61 4.17
CA LEU A 115 -2.71 16.05 2.83
C LEU A 115 -1.46 16.46 2.05
N LEU A 116 -1.35 15.96 0.82
CA LEU A 116 -0.21 16.23 -0.05
C LEU A 116 -0.41 17.55 -0.81
N PRO A 117 0.68 18.23 -1.20
CA PRO A 117 0.59 19.41 -2.04
C PRO A 117 -0.05 19.09 -3.39
N ARG A 118 -0.77 20.03 -3.97
CA ARG A 118 -1.43 19.88 -5.27
C ARG A 118 -1.47 21.19 -6.05
N LEU A 119 -1.59 21.07 -7.37
CA LEU A 119 -1.96 22.19 -8.23
C LEU A 119 -3.48 22.46 -8.12
N PRO A 120 -3.95 23.68 -8.39
CA PRO A 120 -5.37 24.04 -8.20
C PRO A 120 -6.38 23.10 -8.89
N SER A 121 -6.05 22.61 -10.10
CA SER A 121 -6.90 21.71 -10.90
C SER A 121 -6.76 20.22 -10.55
N SER A 122 -5.86 19.87 -9.63
CA SER A 122 -5.59 18.47 -9.27
C SER A 122 -6.46 18.02 -8.11
N LYS A 123 -6.76 16.71 -8.06
CA LYS A 123 -7.45 16.10 -6.92
C LYS A 123 -6.57 16.13 -5.67
N GLN A 124 -7.19 16.36 -4.51
CA GLN A 124 -6.48 16.25 -3.25
C GLN A 124 -6.08 14.79 -3.00
N ARG A 125 -4.84 14.59 -2.61
CA ARG A 125 -4.27 13.29 -2.23
C ARG A 125 -3.70 13.36 -0.82
N SER A 126 -3.46 12.21 -0.21
CA SER A 126 -2.91 12.12 1.14
C SER A 126 -1.86 11.03 1.27
N LEU A 127 -1.05 11.14 2.31
CA LEU A 127 -0.18 10.10 2.83
C LEU A 127 -0.75 9.65 4.18
N LEU A 128 -1.25 8.42 4.25
CA LEU A 128 -1.63 7.76 5.48
C LEU A 128 -0.41 7.00 6.01
N GLY A 129 -0.09 7.15 7.28
CA GLY A 129 0.97 6.42 7.96
C GLY A 129 0.48 5.84 9.27
N ALA A 130 0.95 4.64 9.64
CA ALA A 130 0.73 4.07 10.98
C ALA A 130 1.87 3.14 11.38
N ALA A 131 2.26 3.16 12.65
CA ALA A 131 3.24 2.24 13.20
C ALA A 131 2.61 0.87 13.49
N ILE A 132 3.32 -0.21 13.17
CA ILE A 132 2.90 -1.58 13.44
C ILE A 132 3.48 -2.00 14.80
N ALA A 133 2.61 -2.28 15.77
CA ALA A 133 3.00 -2.50 17.16
C ALA A 133 3.06 -3.97 17.58
N GLY A 134 3.08 -4.92 16.64
CA GLY A 134 3.12 -6.34 16.97
C GLY A 134 3.55 -7.23 15.83
N GLY A 135 3.68 -8.52 16.13
CA GLY A 135 4.03 -9.56 15.18
C GLY A 135 5.40 -9.38 14.52
N PRO A 136 5.66 -10.11 13.42
CA PRO A 136 6.92 -10.02 12.69
C PRO A 136 7.18 -8.65 12.05
N ALA A 137 6.15 -7.81 11.89
CA ALA A 137 6.25 -6.45 11.34
C ALA A 137 6.45 -5.37 12.43
N ARG A 138 6.56 -5.75 13.72
CA ARG A 138 6.74 -4.79 14.82
C ARG A 138 7.92 -3.86 14.54
N GLY A 139 7.68 -2.57 14.72
CA GLY A 139 8.67 -1.51 14.51
C GLY A 139 8.72 -0.95 13.09
N LEU A 140 7.98 -1.53 12.13
CA LEU A 140 7.77 -0.91 10.83
C LEU A 140 6.69 0.17 10.90
N THR A 141 6.90 1.26 10.17
CA THR A 141 5.83 2.20 9.83
C THR A 141 5.33 1.88 8.41
N ALA A 142 4.03 1.65 8.28
CA ALA A 142 3.38 1.47 6.99
C ALA A 142 2.90 2.81 6.46
N PHE A 143 3.26 3.17 5.22
CA PHE A 143 2.75 4.34 4.52
C PHE A 143 1.95 3.93 3.30
N VAL A 144 0.79 4.58 3.09
CA VAL A 144 -0.06 4.40 1.91
C VAL A 144 -0.29 5.75 1.25
N THR A 145 -0.07 5.81 -0.05
CA THR A 145 -0.37 6.99 -0.87
C THR A 145 -1.07 6.62 -2.16
N HIS A 146 -1.78 7.59 -2.74
CA HIS A 146 -2.32 7.53 -4.08
C HIS A 146 -1.98 8.84 -4.77
N LEU A 147 -1.11 8.83 -5.77
CA LEU A 147 -0.66 10.06 -6.44
C LEU A 147 -1.65 10.52 -7.50
N ASP A 148 -1.49 11.75 -7.96
CA ASP A 148 -2.37 12.35 -8.98
C ASP A 148 -2.34 11.54 -10.29
N HIS A 149 -3.51 11.32 -10.89
CA HIS A 149 -3.63 10.51 -12.11
C HIS A 149 -3.35 11.31 -13.39
N ALA A 150 -3.53 12.64 -13.36
CA ALA A 150 -3.52 13.45 -14.57
C ALA A 150 -2.16 14.12 -14.83
N PHE A 151 -1.57 14.76 -13.81
CA PHE A 151 -0.46 15.68 -14.01
C PHE A 151 0.85 15.18 -13.37
N GLU A 152 1.89 15.03 -14.19
CA GLU A 152 3.24 14.64 -13.72
C GLU A 152 3.82 15.69 -12.75
N GLY A 153 3.63 16.97 -13.02
CA GLY A 153 4.09 18.04 -12.12
C GLY A 153 3.47 17.95 -10.73
N THR A 154 2.18 17.61 -10.64
CA THR A 154 1.52 17.36 -9.35
C THR A 154 2.08 16.13 -8.67
N ARG A 155 2.30 15.01 -9.39
CA ARG A 155 2.93 13.81 -8.83
C ARG A 155 4.31 14.09 -8.26
N LEU A 156 5.11 14.94 -8.93
CA LEU A 156 6.44 15.33 -8.45
C LEU A 156 6.35 16.12 -7.14
N LEU A 157 5.44 17.08 -7.04
CA LEU A 157 5.20 17.82 -5.79
C LEU A 157 4.75 16.87 -4.67
N GLN A 158 3.84 15.95 -4.98
CA GLN A 158 3.31 14.99 -4.03
C GLN A 158 4.39 14.04 -3.51
N ILE A 159 5.21 13.46 -4.39
CA ILE A 159 6.26 12.53 -3.96
C ILE A 159 7.35 13.21 -3.14
N GLN A 160 7.68 14.48 -3.42
CA GLN A 160 8.58 15.27 -2.57
C GLN A 160 7.99 15.44 -1.16
N GLY A 161 6.70 15.72 -1.05
CA GLY A 161 5.99 15.79 0.22
C GLY A 161 6.00 14.46 0.99
N VAL A 162 5.78 13.35 0.28
CA VAL A 162 5.88 11.99 0.82
C VAL A 162 7.27 11.70 1.36
N LEU A 163 8.32 11.93 0.55
CA LEU A 163 9.71 11.70 0.93
C LEU A 163 10.12 12.52 2.14
N LYS A 164 9.74 13.81 2.19
CA LYS A 164 10.01 14.69 3.34
C LYS A 164 9.40 14.15 4.63
N ARG A 165 8.19 13.58 4.55
CA ARG A 165 7.51 13.04 5.73
C ARG A 165 8.14 11.73 6.16
N MET A 166 8.41 10.82 5.23
CA MET A 166 9.00 9.51 5.53
C MET A 166 10.43 9.59 6.07
N ALA A 167 11.22 10.59 5.67
CA ALA A 167 12.58 10.79 6.16
C ALA A 167 12.70 10.98 7.69
N GLN A 168 11.58 11.27 8.37
CA GLN A 168 11.51 11.46 9.82
C GLN A 168 11.22 10.15 10.58
N HIS A 169 11.01 9.05 9.85
CA HIS A 169 10.66 7.76 10.43
C HIS A 169 11.79 6.75 10.33
N GLY A 170 11.83 5.81 11.29
CA GLY A 170 12.75 4.68 11.29
C GLY A 170 12.42 3.67 10.17
N PRO A 171 12.44 2.36 10.45
CA PRO A 171 12.09 1.37 9.45
C PRO A 171 10.67 1.57 8.93
N HIS A 172 10.51 1.61 7.61
CA HIS A 172 9.21 1.84 6.99
C HIS A 172 9.13 1.26 5.57
N PHE A 173 7.91 1.18 5.07
CA PHE A 173 7.63 0.91 3.66
C PHE A 173 6.53 1.85 3.15
N LEU A 174 6.53 2.07 1.85
CA LEU A 174 5.54 2.87 1.13
C LEU A 174 4.85 2.02 0.10
N VAL A 175 3.52 2.01 0.11
CA VAL A 175 2.69 1.31 -0.87
C VAL A 175 1.67 2.26 -1.50
N GLY A 176 1.16 1.88 -2.66
CA GLY A 176 0.04 2.56 -3.26
C GLY A 176 0.06 2.59 -4.78
N ASP A 177 -0.93 3.30 -5.32
CA ASP A 177 -1.06 3.64 -6.72
C ASP A 177 -0.33 4.97 -7.00
N PHE A 178 0.75 4.88 -7.75
CA PHE A 178 1.58 6.05 -8.09
C PHE A 178 1.13 6.74 -9.38
N ASN A 179 0.20 6.15 -10.12
CA ASN A 179 -0.25 6.66 -11.43
C ASN A 179 0.92 6.99 -12.38
N THR A 180 2.02 6.29 -12.21
CA THR A 180 3.27 6.47 -12.95
C THR A 180 3.69 5.10 -13.48
N PRO A 181 3.85 4.90 -14.79
CA PRO A 181 4.18 3.60 -15.33
C PRO A 181 5.58 3.15 -14.90
N GLY A 182 5.66 1.96 -14.29
CA GLY A 182 6.92 1.29 -13.99
C GLY A 182 7.47 0.57 -15.21
N PHE A 183 8.79 0.68 -15.42
CA PHE A 183 9.47 -0.08 -16.48
C PHE A 183 9.79 -1.50 -16.02
N MET A 184 9.76 -2.45 -16.98
CA MET A 184 9.92 -3.88 -16.77
C MET A 184 11.38 -4.36 -16.91
N GLY A 185 12.39 -3.50 -16.70
CA GLY A 185 13.79 -3.87 -16.87
C GLY A 185 14.66 -3.53 -15.68
N ARG A 186 15.51 -4.47 -15.26
CA ARG A 186 16.42 -4.32 -14.11
C ARG A 186 17.48 -3.21 -14.24
N ASN A 187 17.73 -2.65 -15.44
CA ASN A 187 18.96 -1.88 -15.71
C ASN A 187 18.77 -0.49 -16.31
N THR A 188 17.58 0.13 -16.21
CA THR A 188 17.37 1.43 -16.90
C THR A 188 17.01 2.56 -15.96
N ARG A 189 17.89 2.89 -15.00
CA ARG A 189 17.70 4.08 -14.13
C ARG A 189 17.50 5.38 -14.91
N LEU A 190 18.11 5.52 -16.08
CA LEU A 190 18.02 6.70 -16.96
C LEU A 190 16.65 6.85 -17.64
N LEU A 191 15.88 5.76 -17.79
CA LEU A 191 14.56 5.76 -18.42
C LEU A 191 13.40 5.75 -17.42
N LEU A 192 13.69 5.80 -16.10
CA LEU A 192 12.64 5.85 -15.09
C LEU A 192 11.86 7.16 -15.20
N PRO A 193 10.53 7.12 -15.06
CA PRO A 193 9.72 8.33 -14.89
C PRO A 193 10.22 9.19 -13.74
N PRO A 194 10.03 10.51 -13.79
CA PRO A 194 10.58 11.43 -12.80
C PRO A 194 10.25 11.08 -11.35
N VAL A 195 9.02 10.63 -11.06
CA VAL A 195 8.60 10.19 -9.72
C VAL A 195 9.46 9.00 -9.22
N LEU A 196 9.66 7.99 -10.06
CA LEU A 196 10.43 6.80 -9.70
C LEU A 196 11.93 7.11 -9.58
N ARG A 197 12.44 8.06 -10.37
CA ARG A 197 13.83 8.56 -10.23
C ARG A 197 14.05 9.26 -8.89
N LEU A 198 13.10 10.08 -8.43
CA LEU A 198 13.19 10.74 -7.13
C LEU A 198 13.22 9.72 -5.98
N LEU A 199 12.38 8.69 -6.02
CA LEU A 199 12.42 7.60 -5.04
C LEU A 199 13.74 6.87 -5.05
N ALA A 200 14.24 6.49 -6.22
CA ALA A 200 15.54 5.82 -6.35
C ALA A 200 16.71 6.70 -5.87
N ALA A 201 16.69 8.01 -6.19
CA ALA A 201 17.69 8.97 -5.73
C ALA A 201 17.64 9.18 -4.20
N ALA A 202 16.45 9.08 -3.60
CA ALA A 202 16.25 9.14 -2.16
C ALA A 202 16.58 7.81 -1.43
N GLY A 203 17.11 6.81 -2.15
CA GLY A 203 17.55 5.55 -1.57
C GLY A 203 16.44 4.52 -1.35
N TYR A 204 15.35 4.58 -2.11
CA TYR A 204 14.27 3.58 -2.06
C TYR A 204 14.41 2.53 -3.16
N GLN A 205 14.16 1.30 -2.78
CA GLN A 205 14.12 0.13 -3.67
C GLN A 205 12.67 -0.23 -3.98
N ASP A 206 12.36 -0.34 -5.26
CA ASP A 206 11.13 -0.96 -5.75
C ASP A 206 11.21 -2.48 -5.52
N ALA A 207 10.31 -3.01 -4.71
CA ALA A 207 10.30 -4.42 -4.33
C ALA A 207 10.12 -5.34 -5.52
N PHE A 208 9.24 -5.00 -6.48
CA PHE A 208 9.04 -5.83 -7.66
C PHE A 208 10.28 -5.85 -8.57
N CYS A 209 10.96 -4.72 -8.74
CA CYS A 209 12.21 -4.68 -9.49
C CYS A 209 13.33 -5.49 -8.84
N ALA A 210 13.32 -5.62 -7.50
CA ALA A 210 14.33 -6.38 -6.76
C ALA A 210 14.10 -7.89 -6.83
N VAL A 211 12.89 -8.35 -6.52
CA VAL A 211 12.58 -9.78 -6.29
C VAL A 211 11.30 -10.24 -6.99
N GLY A 212 10.79 -9.46 -7.93
CA GLY A 212 9.54 -9.76 -8.64
C GLY A 212 9.64 -10.97 -9.55
N ASN A 213 8.52 -11.69 -9.64
CA ASN A 213 8.33 -12.81 -10.56
C ASN A 213 7.16 -12.52 -11.51
N GLY A 214 7.35 -12.83 -12.77
CA GLY A 214 6.37 -12.58 -13.83
C GLY A 214 6.36 -11.11 -14.31
N PRO A 215 5.33 -10.71 -15.08
CA PRO A 215 5.29 -9.38 -15.73
C PRO A 215 5.02 -8.21 -14.77
N GLY A 216 4.50 -8.46 -13.56
CA GLY A 216 4.26 -7.44 -12.54
C GLY A 216 3.27 -6.34 -12.90
N ARG A 217 2.60 -6.44 -14.03
CA ARG A 217 1.65 -5.43 -14.50
C ARG A 217 0.38 -5.44 -13.64
N THR A 218 -0.08 -4.25 -13.23
CA THR A 218 -1.21 -4.12 -12.31
C THR A 218 -2.43 -3.46 -12.94
N PHE A 219 -2.27 -2.74 -14.06
CA PHE A 219 -3.37 -2.00 -14.69
C PHE A 219 -3.38 -2.14 -16.22
N PRO A 220 -4.56 -2.20 -16.85
CA PRO A 220 -5.86 -2.54 -16.27
C PRO A 220 -5.92 -4.04 -15.87
N SER A 221 -6.74 -4.40 -14.89
CA SER A 221 -6.71 -5.74 -14.26
C SER A 221 -6.93 -6.89 -15.23
N HIS A 222 -7.83 -6.73 -16.21
CA HIS A 222 -8.24 -7.79 -17.16
C HIS A 222 -7.20 -8.02 -18.29
N SER A 223 -6.51 -6.97 -18.71
CA SER A 223 -5.48 -7.02 -19.76
C SER A 223 -4.34 -6.06 -19.38
N PRO A 224 -3.49 -6.46 -18.43
CA PRO A 224 -2.55 -5.53 -17.83
C PRO A 224 -1.45 -5.11 -18.79
N LEU A 225 -1.31 -3.79 -18.94
CA LEU A 225 -0.34 -3.17 -19.82
C LEU A 225 0.83 -2.56 -19.04
N VAL A 226 0.53 -1.97 -17.89
CA VAL A 226 1.50 -1.21 -17.08
C VAL A 226 1.46 -1.62 -15.61
N ARG A 227 2.54 -1.36 -14.88
CA ARG A 227 2.57 -1.40 -13.43
C ARG A 227 2.55 0.03 -12.92
N ILE A 228 1.53 0.39 -12.16
CA ILE A 228 1.37 1.70 -11.54
C ILE A 228 1.18 1.58 -10.02
N ASP A 229 1.03 0.37 -9.52
CA ASP A 229 1.01 0.04 -8.10
C ASP A 229 2.40 -0.43 -7.66
N PHE A 230 2.88 0.09 -6.54
CA PHE A 230 4.25 -0.14 -6.08
C PHE A 230 4.31 -0.40 -4.58
N LEU A 231 5.40 -1.09 -4.20
CA LEU A 231 5.89 -1.18 -2.84
C LEU A 231 7.38 -0.79 -2.82
N PHE A 232 7.70 0.21 -2.03
CA PHE A 232 9.05 0.71 -1.85
C PHE A 232 9.53 0.53 -0.41
N LEU A 233 10.81 0.16 -0.26
CA LEU A 233 11.51 0.17 1.03
C LEU A 233 12.82 0.97 0.89
N PRO A 234 13.28 1.64 1.94
CA PRO A 234 14.67 2.13 1.99
C PRO A 234 15.65 1.00 1.71
N LEU A 235 16.72 1.27 0.98
CA LEU A 235 17.72 0.26 0.55
C LEU A 235 18.23 -0.61 1.70
N ARG A 236 18.41 -0.03 2.90
CA ARG A 236 18.77 -0.77 4.09
C ARG A 236 17.82 -1.92 4.40
N TRP A 237 16.51 -1.64 4.38
CA TRP A 237 15.44 -2.60 4.70
C TRP A 237 15.05 -3.49 3.52
N ALA A 238 15.37 -3.06 2.30
CA ALA A 238 15.12 -3.82 1.08
C ALA A 238 15.90 -5.16 1.02
N ARG A 239 16.96 -5.30 1.82
CA ARG A 239 17.69 -6.58 1.97
C ARG A 239 16.82 -7.71 2.52
N GLY A 240 15.69 -7.37 3.18
CA GLY A 240 14.71 -8.33 3.67
C GLY A 240 13.72 -8.83 2.63
N LEU A 241 13.72 -8.30 1.41
CA LEU A 241 12.81 -8.72 0.33
C LEU A 241 13.07 -10.19 -0.05
N ARG A 242 11.98 -10.96 -0.21
CA ARG A 242 12.00 -12.39 -0.55
C ARG A 242 11.33 -12.67 -1.88
N SER A 243 10.14 -12.13 -2.07
CA SER A 243 9.37 -12.31 -3.31
C SER A 243 8.44 -11.13 -3.54
N ALA A 244 8.06 -10.91 -4.81
CA ALA A 244 7.02 -9.96 -5.17
C ALA A 244 6.24 -10.51 -6.38
N ARG A 245 4.91 -10.38 -6.35
CA ARG A 245 4.04 -10.83 -7.44
C ARG A 245 2.79 -9.98 -7.54
N ALA A 246 2.34 -9.70 -8.76
CA ALA A 246 1.01 -9.19 -9.02
C ALA A 246 0.02 -10.37 -9.07
N LEU A 247 -1.10 -10.23 -8.37
CA LEU A 247 -2.12 -11.29 -8.36
C LEU A 247 -2.94 -11.25 -9.66
N SER A 248 -3.44 -12.41 -10.05
CA SER A 248 -4.26 -12.59 -11.24
C SER A 248 -5.34 -13.64 -10.99
N GLY A 249 -6.39 -13.63 -11.80
CA GLY A 249 -7.52 -14.57 -11.70
C GLY A 249 -8.86 -13.87 -11.86
N ASN A 250 -9.91 -14.62 -12.15
CA ASN A 250 -11.24 -14.07 -12.44
C ASN A 250 -11.79 -13.21 -11.30
N VAL A 251 -11.62 -13.65 -10.05
CA VAL A 251 -12.08 -12.90 -8.86
C VAL A 251 -11.37 -11.55 -8.79
N THR A 252 -10.04 -11.53 -8.98
CA THR A 252 -9.24 -10.31 -8.99
C THR A 252 -9.67 -9.35 -10.11
N TYR A 253 -9.94 -9.88 -11.32
CA TYR A 253 -10.37 -9.06 -12.48
C TYR A 253 -11.76 -8.44 -12.28
N GLN A 254 -12.62 -9.12 -11.55
CA GLN A 254 -13.96 -8.61 -11.26
C GLN A 254 -13.97 -7.60 -10.12
N ALA A 255 -13.06 -7.74 -9.16
CA ALA A 255 -13.06 -6.96 -7.92
C ALA A 255 -12.59 -5.50 -8.10
N SER A 256 -11.68 -5.24 -9.05
CA SER A 256 -11.14 -3.91 -9.31
C SER A 256 -10.61 -3.81 -10.74
N ASP A 257 -10.39 -2.60 -11.22
CA ASP A 257 -9.64 -2.32 -12.45
C ASP A 257 -8.11 -2.41 -12.24
N HIS A 258 -7.64 -2.58 -11.00
CA HIS A 258 -6.26 -2.88 -10.65
C HIS A 258 -6.06 -4.33 -10.20
N ARG A 259 -4.82 -4.82 -10.31
CA ARG A 259 -4.35 -6.07 -9.69
C ARG A 259 -3.58 -5.75 -8.42
N PRO A 260 -3.81 -6.49 -7.33
CA PRO A 260 -2.99 -6.35 -6.14
C PRO A 260 -1.54 -6.74 -6.39
N LEU A 261 -0.61 -6.04 -5.75
CA LEU A 261 0.80 -6.42 -5.66
C LEU A 261 1.09 -6.92 -4.25
N VAL A 262 1.62 -8.13 -4.13
CA VAL A 262 1.99 -8.76 -2.86
C VAL A 262 3.49 -8.92 -2.81
N VAL A 263 4.08 -8.57 -1.67
CA VAL A 263 5.52 -8.64 -1.41
C VAL A 263 5.74 -9.40 -0.11
N GLU A 264 6.63 -10.37 -0.12
CA GLU A 264 7.09 -11.05 1.08
C GLU A 264 8.41 -10.42 1.54
N TRP A 265 8.45 -10.03 2.81
CA TRP A 265 9.58 -9.36 3.43
C TRP A 265 9.83 -9.92 4.84
N ALA A 266 11.09 -9.99 5.23
CA ALA A 266 11.51 -10.32 6.58
C ALA A 266 12.59 -9.36 7.05
N TRP A 267 12.74 -9.20 8.37
CA TRP A 267 13.84 -8.38 8.90
C TRP A 267 15.17 -8.89 8.38
N PRO A 268 16.06 -8.01 7.88
CA PRO A 268 17.40 -8.39 7.50
C PRO A 268 18.15 -9.00 8.68
N GLN A 269 18.92 -10.05 8.43
CA GLN A 269 19.75 -10.66 9.47
C GLN A 269 20.79 -9.66 10.02
N GLY A 270 20.97 -9.65 11.34
CA GLY A 270 21.92 -8.76 12.02
C GLY A 270 21.40 -7.34 12.29
N GLU A 271 20.19 -7.01 11.93
CA GLU A 271 19.56 -5.74 12.30
C GLU A 271 18.83 -5.89 13.65
N ALA A 272 19.10 -4.94 14.56
CA ALA A 272 18.35 -4.86 15.80
C ALA A 272 16.91 -4.40 15.51
N LEU A 273 15.94 -5.10 16.10
CA LEU A 273 14.55 -4.63 16.05
C LEU A 273 14.44 -3.30 16.81
N PRO A 274 13.70 -2.30 16.31
CA PRO A 274 13.38 -1.11 17.09
C PRO A 274 12.70 -1.53 18.39
N ALA A 275 13.10 -0.88 19.48
CA ALA A 275 12.61 -1.15 20.83
C ALA A 275 11.09 -0.91 20.96
#